data_14ebc22e523db2255b073d6934437721
#
_entry.id   14ebc22e523db2255b073d6934437721
#
_cell.length_a   1.000
_cell.length_b   1.000
_cell.length_c   1.000
_cell.angle_alpha   90.00
_cell.angle_beta   90.00
_cell.angle_gamma   90.00
#
_symmetry.space_group_name_H-M   'P 1'
#
loop_
_entity.id
_entity.type
_entity.pdbx_description
1 polymer ?
#
loop_
_entity_poly.entity_id
_entity_poly.type
_entity_poly.pdbx_seq_one_letter_code
_entity_poly.pdbx_strand_id
1 'polypeptide(L)'
;MRLDQGHQNAHHSAMKLLVLAAGIGSRFGGAKQIIEVGPNGETLLEYSIYDARKAGFDEIIFLIRPDIEADFRSNILSRLPSDLRYSLAYQTLDFLLDKALAEINGEKQLDPRELGQRESGLAESKRVKPWGTAHALLCAGELFKQGEAFAVINADDYYGRRAFEAVGSNLFNNPGELCFAGYRLEDVVPASGTVSRAICTLSGDGYLEKIIEHKKVWREGKSFFSEQGESIVELSPDAVVSMNFWGLDYSIFEYAWQGWKEFLGRYIESPTQEFLLPDLIQSIVEKKRARVRMLPASERSFGLTNPEDLQEVRRRIFEFVAEGVYPSPLFGSWKIKSFPRLWHFADNEYGECAEFEDLFMQAAMPWDVLKLLDSYLRSRLDAVSGEKIRSSIPKGVHIEGDVFIDEGCIIEEGAFIRGPAWIGKGCEIRSHCYIRGGLLAGSGVVLGHASEFKHCILLERAQAPHFNYVGDSVLGHHAHIGAGVILSNFRLDGKPIRAKCLDSREKFETELTKFGALIGDNCEIGCNSVLNPGTILGERSIVMPMSLVSGTWPLESRIDI
;
A
#
# COMPACT_ATOMS: atom_id res chain seq x y z
N MET A 1 51.96 -17.82 13.73
CA MET A 1 51.09 -18.66 12.91
C MET A 1 49.75 -17.95 12.83
N ARG A 2 49.57 -17.11 11.82
CA ARG A 2 48.31 -16.34 11.57
C ARG A 2 47.50 -17.19 10.62
N LEU A 3 46.29 -17.58 11.04
CA LEU A 3 45.29 -18.20 10.20
C LEU A 3 44.50 -17.06 9.51
N ASP A 4 44.74 -16.95 8.24
CA ASP A 4 44.02 -16.08 7.31
C ASP A 4 42.64 -16.69 7.07
N GLN A 5 41.57 -16.08 7.63
CA GLN A 5 40.20 -16.41 7.29
C GLN A 5 39.81 -15.55 6.11
N GLY A 6 39.98 -16.09 4.93
CA GLY A 6 39.48 -15.53 3.70
C GLY A 6 37.94 -15.52 3.74
N HIS A 7 37.34 -14.35 3.93
CA HIS A 7 35.93 -14.11 3.64
C HIS A 7 35.79 -14.10 2.11
N GLN A 8 35.37 -15.22 1.55
CA GLN A 8 34.79 -15.25 0.22
C GLN A 8 33.48 -14.45 0.28
N ASN A 9 33.52 -13.22 -0.23
CA ASN A 9 32.32 -12.47 -0.61
C ASN A 9 31.64 -13.23 -1.75
N ALA A 10 30.71 -14.11 -1.41
CA ALA A 10 29.72 -14.57 -2.36
C ALA A 10 28.91 -13.35 -2.80
N HIS A 11 29.07 -12.93 -4.05
CA HIS A 11 28.17 -11.99 -4.69
C HIS A 11 26.77 -12.61 -4.68
N HIS A 12 25.93 -12.28 -3.69
CA HIS A 12 24.51 -12.59 -3.74
C HIS A 12 23.94 -11.83 -4.94
N SER A 13 23.54 -12.56 -6.01
CA SER A 13 22.75 -11.96 -7.07
C SER A 13 21.42 -11.50 -6.45
N ALA A 14 21.04 -10.25 -6.70
CA ALA A 14 19.81 -9.68 -6.21
C ALA A 14 18.61 -10.54 -6.65
N MET A 15 17.74 -10.93 -5.72
CA MET A 15 16.53 -11.68 -6.03
C MET A 15 15.48 -10.74 -6.61
N LYS A 16 14.97 -11.07 -7.80
CA LYS A 16 14.07 -10.21 -8.58
C LYS A 16 12.62 -10.68 -8.49
N LEU A 17 11.68 -9.73 -8.46
CA LEU A 17 10.25 -9.99 -8.61
C LEU A 17 9.75 -9.35 -9.90
N LEU A 18 9.20 -10.14 -10.82
CA LEU A 18 8.49 -9.66 -12.00
C LEU A 18 7.01 -9.52 -11.69
N VAL A 19 6.48 -8.32 -11.84
CA VAL A 19 5.07 -7.99 -11.64
C VAL A 19 4.39 -7.79 -12.98
N LEU A 20 3.40 -8.64 -13.29
CA LEU A 20 2.61 -8.56 -14.52
C LEU A 20 1.49 -7.52 -14.36
N ALA A 21 1.72 -6.30 -14.82
CA ALA A 21 0.82 -5.16 -14.69
C ALA A 21 0.27 -4.62 -16.04
N ALA A 22 0.45 -5.37 -17.13
CA ALA A 22 0.01 -4.98 -18.48
C ALA A 22 -1.45 -5.33 -18.80
N GLY A 23 -2.21 -5.92 -17.85
CA GLY A 23 -3.60 -6.34 -18.05
C GLY A 23 -4.54 -5.17 -18.40
N ILE A 24 -5.44 -5.39 -19.36
CA ILE A 24 -6.50 -4.43 -19.71
C ILE A 24 -7.65 -4.60 -18.70
N GLY A 25 -7.76 -3.71 -17.73
CA GLY A 25 -8.84 -3.70 -16.74
C GLY A 25 -10.22 -3.39 -17.31
N SER A 26 -10.64 -4.10 -18.38
CA SER A 26 -11.86 -3.80 -19.15
C SER A 26 -13.16 -3.78 -18.33
N ARG A 27 -13.20 -4.53 -17.21
CA ARG A 27 -14.37 -4.59 -16.32
C ARG A 27 -14.46 -3.42 -15.34
N PHE A 28 -13.34 -2.72 -15.10
CA PHE A 28 -13.27 -1.57 -14.20
C PHE A 28 -13.22 -0.22 -14.93
N GLY A 29 -13.24 -0.21 -16.27
CA GLY A 29 -13.14 1.02 -17.07
C GLY A 29 -11.79 1.74 -16.98
N GLY A 30 -10.75 1.10 -16.40
CA GLY A 30 -9.41 1.68 -16.21
C GLY A 30 -8.39 0.67 -15.69
N ALA A 31 -7.20 1.16 -15.32
CA ALA A 31 -6.11 0.34 -14.80
C ALA A 31 -6.45 -0.16 -13.37
N LYS A 32 -6.68 -1.46 -13.21
CA LYS A 32 -6.98 -2.09 -11.90
C LYS A 32 -5.86 -1.92 -10.88
N GLN A 33 -4.62 -1.79 -11.34
CA GLN A 33 -3.41 -1.73 -10.53
C GLN A 33 -3.34 -0.49 -9.64
N ILE A 34 -4.11 0.55 -9.96
CA ILE A 34 -4.17 1.81 -9.20
C ILE A 34 -5.38 1.92 -8.27
N ILE A 35 -6.18 0.84 -8.13
CA ILE A 35 -7.35 0.86 -7.24
C ILE A 35 -6.89 0.80 -5.79
N GLU A 36 -7.27 1.80 -5.04
CA GLU A 36 -6.94 1.94 -3.63
C GLU A 36 -7.76 0.97 -2.77
N VAL A 37 -7.09 0.19 -1.93
CA VAL A 37 -7.69 -0.81 -1.04
C VAL A 37 -7.29 -0.64 0.41
N GLY A 38 -6.13 -0.04 0.68
CA GLY A 38 -5.61 0.18 2.02
C GLY A 38 -6.13 1.47 2.66
N PRO A 39 -5.95 1.63 3.99
CA PRO A 39 -6.43 2.79 4.74
C PRO A 39 -5.80 4.12 4.30
N ASN A 40 -4.60 4.08 3.71
CA ASN A 40 -3.89 5.26 3.20
C ASN A 40 -3.89 5.30 1.67
N GLY A 41 -4.84 4.64 1.03
CA GLY A 41 -4.94 4.56 -0.41
C GLY A 41 -3.94 3.58 -1.04
N GLU A 42 -3.34 2.68 -0.27
CA GLU A 42 -2.44 1.66 -0.81
C GLU A 42 -3.21 0.71 -1.73
N THR A 43 -2.54 0.24 -2.77
CA THR A 43 -3.06 -0.74 -3.73
C THR A 43 -2.64 -2.17 -3.34
N LEU A 44 -3.31 -3.21 -3.89
CA LEU A 44 -2.88 -4.61 -3.68
C LEU A 44 -1.43 -4.83 -4.10
N LEU A 45 -1.00 -4.15 -5.17
CA LEU A 45 0.38 -4.21 -5.64
C LEU A 45 1.38 -3.72 -4.59
N GLU A 46 1.07 -2.65 -3.86
CA GLU A 46 1.95 -2.12 -2.82
C GLU A 46 2.08 -3.10 -1.65
N TYR A 47 1.02 -3.81 -1.26
CA TYR A 47 1.07 -4.89 -0.27
C TYR A 47 1.95 -6.06 -0.75
N SER A 48 1.81 -6.46 -2.02
CA SER A 48 2.68 -7.49 -2.61
C SER A 48 4.15 -7.08 -2.64
N ILE A 49 4.47 -5.82 -2.94
CA ILE A 49 5.83 -5.28 -2.90
C ILE A 49 6.38 -5.26 -1.46
N TYR A 50 5.56 -4.90 -0.48
CA TYR A 50 5.94 -4.93 0.94
C TYR A 50 6.33 -6.34 1.37
N ASP A 51 5.49 -7.34 1.09
CA ASP A 51 5.74 -8.74 1.44
C ASP A 51 6.96 -9.30 0.69
N ALA A 52 7.11 -8.97 -0.59
CA ALA A 52 8.28 -9.35 -1.39
C ALA A 52 9.59 -8.82 -0.78
N ARG A 53 9.64 -7.54 -0.38
CA ARG A 53 10.83 -6.97 0.28
C ARG A 53 11.13 -7.68 1.60
N LYS A 54 10.14 -7.99 2.40
CA LYS A 54 10.30 -8.76 3.65
C LYS A 54 10.82 -10.18 3.41
N ALA A 55 10.49 -10.77 2.25
CA ALA A 55 10.95 -12.08 1.82
C ALA A 55 12.33 -12.05 1.11
N GLY A 56 12.98 -10.88 1.00
CA GLY A 56 14.33 -10.73 0.46
C GLY A 56 14.40 -10.47 -1.05
N PHE A 57 13.31 -10.04 -1.68
CA PHE A 57 13.34 -9.56 -3.07
C PHE A 57 13.89 -8.12 -3.11
N ASP A 58 15.01 -7.92 -3.80
CA ASP A 58 15.79 -6.69 -3.80
C ASP A 58 15.48 -5.76 -4.98
N GLU A 59 14.92 -6.31 -6.05
CA GLU A 59 14.59 -5.56 -7.26
C GLU A 59 13.22 -5.97 -7.79
N ILE A 60 12.40 -4.98 -8.15
CA ILE A 60 11.06 -5.18 -8.71
C ILE A 60 11.07 -4.80 -10.18
N ILE A 61 10.65 -5.70 -11.06
CA ILE A 61 10.47 -5.42 -12.48
C ILE A 61 8.97 -5.29 -12.74
N PHE A 62 8.52 -4.11 -13.15
CA PHE A 62 7.13 -3.90 -13.52
C PHE A 62 6.97 -4.05 -15.03
N LEU A 63 6.19 -5.04 -15.44
CA LEU A 63 5.80 -5.20 -16.82
C LEU A 63 4.47 -4.48 -17.05
N ILE A 64 4.50 -3.40 -17.80
CA ILE A 64 3.37 -2.53 -18.08
C ILE A 64 3.14 -2.39 -19.59
N ARG A 65 2.06 -1.74 -19.99
CA ARG A 65 1.89 -1.24 -21.36
C ARG A 65 2.39 0.20 -21.46
N PRO A 66 2.93 0.62 -22.61
CA PRO A 66 3.42 1.99 -22.79
C PRO A 66 2.36 3.06 -22.53
N ASP A 67 1.11 2.79 -22.89
CA ASP A 67 -0.01 3.75 -22.77
C ASP A 67 -0.41 4.07 -21.32
N ILE A 68 -0.07 3.21 -20.35
CA ILE A 68 -0.38 3.45 -18.92
C ILE A 68 0.84 3.95 -18.14
N GLU A 69 2.01 4.14 -18.75
CA GLU A 69 3.24 4.45 -18.02
C GLU A 69 3.13 5.73 -17.19
N ALA A 70 2.57 6.80 -17.76
CA ALA A 70 2.44 8.09 -17.07
C ALA A 70 1.61 7.95 -15.77
N ASP A 71 0.46 7.28 -15.87
CA ASP A 71 -0.41 7.02 -14.74
C ASP A 71 0.23 6.05 -13.72
N PHE A 72 0.92 5.01 -14.20
CA PHE A 72 1.62 4.07 -13.34
C PHE A 72 2.75 4.74 -12.55
N ARG A 73 3.54 5.61 -13.20
CA ARG A 73 4.56 6.42 -12.53
C ARG A 73 3.95 7.35 -11.48
N SER A 74 2.85 8.02 -11.83
CA SER A 74 2.21 8.99 -10.95
C SER A 74 1.49 8.35 -9.76
N ASN A 75 0.84 7.22 -9.94
CA ASN A 75 -0.04 6.63 -8.92
C ASN A 75 0.62 5.47 -8.14
N ILE A 76 1.63 4.80 -8.70
CA ILE A 76 2.30 3.66 -8.07
C ILE A 76 3.76 4.00 -7.73
N LEU A 77 4.61 4.24 -8.75
CA LEU A 77 6.06 4.35 -8.51
C LEU A 77 6.44 5.49 -7.59
N SER A 78 5.68 6.57 -7.64
CA SER A 78 5.91 7.73 -6.77
C SER A 78 5.60 7.49 -5.29
N ARG A 79 4.87 6.42 -4.97
CA ARG A 79 4.46 6.04 -3.61
C ARG A 79 5.39 5.00 -3.02
N LEU A 80 6.22 4.36 -3.85
CA LEU A 80 7.17 3.35 -3.40
C LEU A 80 8.36 3.99 -2.67
N PRO A 81 8.98 3.26 -1.73
CA PRO A 81 10.17 3.72 -1.03
C PRO A 81 11.29 4.14 -1.97
N SER A 82 12.00 5.19 -1.63
CA SER A 82 13.09 5.75 -2.47
C SER A 82 14.29 4.81 -2.60
N ASP A 83 14.45 3.88 -1.68
CA ASP A 83 15.49 2.84 -1.67
C ASP A 83 15.10 1.58 -2.47
N LEU A 84 13.86 1.49 -2.95
CA LEU A 84 13.42 0.38 -3.77
C LEU A 84 14.04 0.45 -5.15
N ARG A 85 14.80 -0.58 -5.52
CA ARG A 85 15.29 -0.74 -6.90
C ARG A 85 14.18 -1.29 -7.77
N TYR A 86 13.92 -0.63 -8.90
CA TYR A 86 12.96 -1.12 -9.87
C TYR A 86 13.36 -0.84 -11.31
N SER A 87 12.80 -1.64 -12.22
CA SER A 87 12.93 -1.48 -13.67
C SER A 87 11.55 -1.58 -14.33
N LEU A 88 11.38 -0.95 -15.48
CA LEU A 88 10.17 -1.09 -16.31
C LEU A 88 10.46 -1.98 -17.52
N ALA A 89 9.54 -2.89 -17.80
CA ALA A 89 9.45 -3.64 -19.05
C ALA A 89 8.12 -3.33 -19.74
N TYR A 90 8.07 -3.43 -21.06
CA TYR A 90 6.87 -3.04 -21.80
C TYR A 90 6.35 -4.22 -22.63
N GLN A 91 5.06 -4.53 -22.45
CA GLN A 91 4.36 -5.48 -23.30
C GLN A 91 3.67 -4.74 -24.46
N THR A 92 4.16 -4.96 -25.67
CA THR A 92 3.54 -4.49 -26.90
C THR A 92 3.12 -5.67 -27.78
N LEU A 93 2.23 -5.45 -28.74
CA LEU A 93 1.73 -6.55 -29.60
C LEU A 93 2.77 -7.03 -30.60
N ASP A 94 3.68 -6.17 -31.01
CA ASP A 94 4.75 -6.40 -32.01
C ASP A 94 6.04 -6.89 -31.41
N PHE A 95 6.18 -6.86 -30.06
CA PHE A 95 7.40 -7.27 -29.39
C PHE A 95 7.78 -8.73 -29.73
N LEU A 96 8.98 -8.94 -30.27
CA LEU A 96 9.53 -10.22 -30.71
C LEU A 96 8.71 -10.94 -31.80
N LEU A 97 7.65 -10.32 -32.36
CA LEU A 97 6.78 -10.95 -33.37
C LEU A 97 7.56 -11.21 -34.67
N ASP A 98 8.19 -10.19 -35.24
CA ASP A 98 8.92 -10.28 -36.50
C ASP A 98 10.10 -11.26 -36.40
N LYS A 99 10.81 -11.26 -35.27
CA LYS A 99 11.89 -12.21 -35.01
C LYS A 99 11.39 -13.65 -34.96
N ALA A 100 10.26 -13.91 -34.30
CA ALA A 100 9.69 -15.24 -34.21
C ALA A 100 9.19 -15.73 -35.56
N LEU A 101 8.52 -14.87 -36.35
CA LEU A 101 8.04 -15.20 -37.70
C LEU A 101 9.20 -15.48 -38.66
N ALA A 102 10.27 -14.70 -38.62
CA ALA A 102 11.46 -14.95 -39.43
C ALA A 102 12.10 -16.34 -39.12
N GLU A 103 12.21 -16.71 -37.83
CA GLU A 103 12.70 -18.03 -37.42
C GLU A 103 11.76 -19.18 -37.85
N ILE A 104 10.42 -18.98 -37.77
CA ILE A 104 9.42 -19.99 -38.20
C ILE A 104 9.53 -20.23 -39.70
N ASN A 105 9.71 -19.16 -40.50
CA ASN A 105 9.79 -19.23 -41.97
C ASN A 105 11.16 -19.69 -42.47
N GLY A 106 12.14 -19.94 -41.60
CA GLY A 106 13.50 -20.32 -41.98
C GLY A 106 14.32 -19.21 -42.65
N GLU A 107 13.93 -17.96 -42.48
CA GLU A 107 14.65 -16.79 -42.95
C GLU A 107 15.93 -16.58 -42.12
N LYS A 108 17.06 -16.28 -42.76
CA LYS A 108 18.29 -15.91 -42.05
C LYS A 108 18.07 -14.61 -41.27
N GLN A 109 18.68 -14.54 -40.08
CA GLN A 109 18.63 -13.40 -39.14
C GLN A 109 18.59 -12.06 -39.90
N LEU A 110 17.45 -11.35 -39.76
CA LEU A 110 17.28 -10.00 -40.26
C LEU A 110 18.12 -9.02 -39.41
N ASP A 111 18.76 -8.04 -40.07
CA ASP A 111 19.46 -6.96 -39.37
C ASP A 111 18.42 -6.21 -38.51
N PRO A 112 18.71 -5.93 -37.22
CA PRO A 112 17.81 -5.15 -36.35
C PRO A 112 17.36 -3.80 -36.93
N ARG A 113 18.10 -3.26 -37.90
CA ARG A 113 17.75 -2.01 -38.63
C ARG A 113 16.68 -2.20 -39.69
N GLU A 114 16.48 -3.43 -40.18
CA GLU A 114 15.46 -3.76 -41.18
C GLU A 114 14.12 -4.14 -40.55
N LEU A 115 14.12 -4.56 -39.27
CA LEU A 115 12.92 -4.91 -38.50
C LEU A 115 11.92 -3.75 -38.32
N GLY A 116 12.39 -2.51 -38.28
CA GLY A 116 11.55 -1.31 -38.13
C GLY A 116 10.92 -0.76 -39.43
N GLN A 117 11.20 -1.37 -40.60
CA GLN A 117 10.71 -0.86 -41.90
C GLN A 117 9.70 -1.79 -42.60
N ARG A 118 9.46 -3.00 -42.08
CA ARG A 118 8.38 -3.87 -42.59
C ARG A 118 7.08 -3.47 -41.92
N GLU A 119 6.02 -3.30 -42.71
CA GLU A 119 4.64 -3.28 -42.18
C GLU A 119 4.48 -4.57 -41.37
N SER A 120 4.36 -4.45 -40.06
CA SER A 120 4.30 -5.60 -39.15
C SER A 120 3.14 -6.52 -39.56
N GLY A 121 3.31 -7.84 -39.50
CA GLY A 121 2.26 -8.83 -39.77
C GLY A 121 0.97 -8.63 -38.93
N LEU A 122 0.99 -7.67 -37.99
CA LEU A 122 -0.15 -7.12 -37.28
C LEU A 122 -1.14 -6.35 -38.17
N ALA A 123 -0.73 -5.82 -39.35
CA ALA A 123 -1.64 -5.12 -40.25
C ALA A 123 -2.79 -6.02 -40.73
N GLU A 124 -2.61 -7.33 -40.75
CA GLU A 124 -3.64 -8.32 -41.10
C GLU A 124 -4.40 -8.86 -39.85
N SER A 125 -3.80 -8.84 -38.66
CA SER A 125 -4.47 -9.28 -37.43
C SER A 125 -5.23 -8.13 -36.78
N LYS A 126 -6.55 -8.23 -36.67
CA LYS A 126 -7.40 -7.30 -35.91
C LYS A 126 -7.20 -7.43 -34.40
N ARG A 127 -5.99 -7.86 -33.93
CA ARG A 127 -5.74 -8.12 -32.52
C ARG A 127 -5.53 -6.83 -31.74
N VAL A 128 -6.29 -6.68 -30.66
CA VAL A 128 -6.21 -5.54 -29.72
C VAL A 128 -5.74 -6.01 -28.32
N LYS A 129 -5.96 -7.30 -28.01
CA LYS A 129 -5.59 -7.86 -26.72
C LYS A 129 -4.11 -8.23 -26.67
N PRO A 130 -3.42 -8.05 -25.51
CA PRO A 130 -2.10 -8.62 -25.28
C PRO A 130 -2.06 -10.13 -25.53
N TRP A 131 -0.88 -10.64 -25.85
CA TRP A 131 -0.70 -12.06 -26.21
C TRP A 131 -0.73 -13.03 -25.01
N GLY A 132 -0.91 -12.52 -23.77
CA GLY A 132 -1.01 -13.32 -22.56
C GLY A 132 0.24 -13.26 -21.67
N THR A 133 0.22 -14.00 -20.54
CA THR A 133 1.21 -13.89 -19.47
C THR A 133 2.56 -14.53 -19.80
N ALA A 134 2.61 -15.57 -20.63
CA ALA A 134 3.89 -16.12 -21.09
C ALA A 134 4.60 -15.22 -22.10
N HIS A 135 3.86 -14.52 -22.96
CA HIS A 135 4.45 -13.47 -23.81
C HIS A 135 4.92 -12.27 -22.97
N ALA A 136 4.17 -11.90 -21.94
CA ALA A 136 4.55 -10.87 -20.98
C ALA A 136 5.91 -11.20 -20.32
N LEU A 137 6.12 -12.45 -19.92
CA LEU A 137 7.39 -12.92 -19.39
C LEU A 137 8.53 -12.69 -20.40
N LEU A 138 8.36 -13.04 -21.68
CA LEU A 138 9.36 -12.82 -22.73
C LEU A 138 9.72 -11.34 -22.88
N CYS A 139 8.75 -10.44 -22.76
CA CYS A 139 8.98 -8.99 -22.86
C CYS A 139 9.92 -8.44 -21.78
N ALA A 140 10.05 -9.13 -20.65
CA ALA A 140 10.96 -8.74 -19.57
C ALA A 140 12.35 -9.42 -19.67
N GLY A 141 12.55 -10.33 -20.62
CA GLY A 141 13.72 -11.23 -20.67
C GLY A 141 15.08 -10.55 -20.65
N GLU A 142 15.22 -9.38 -21.28
CA GLU A 142 16.47 -8.62 -21.33
C GLU A 142 16.92 -8.05 -19.97
N LEU A 143 16.01 -7.98 -19.00
CA LEU A 143 16.28 -7.50 -17.63
C LEU A 143 16.80 -8.61 -16.71
N PHE A 144 16.90 -9.84 -17.21
CA PHE A 144 17.41 -11.00 -16.47
C PHE A 144 18.71 -11.51 -17.09
N LYS A 145 19.53 -12.14 -16.26
CA LYS A 145 20.81 -12.74 -16.67
C LYS A 145 20.80 -14.24 -16.44
N GLN A 146 21.64 -14.94 -17.21
CA GLN A 146 21.84 -16.37 -17.02
C GLN A 146 22.23 -16.68 -15.57
N GLY A 147 21.56 -17.68 -14.96
CA GLY A 147 21.77 -18.09 -13.57
C GLY A 147 20.99 -17.27 -12.54
N GLU A 148 20.24 -16.24 -12.93
CA GLU A 148 19.35 -15.53 -12.00
C GLU A 148 18.06 -16.31 -11.79
N ALA A 149 17.65 -16.39 -10.50
CA ALA A 149 16.35 -16.86 -10.08
C ALA A 149 15.46 -15.66 -9.76
N PHE A 150 14.16 -15.77 -10.03
CA PHE A 150 13.21 -14.69 -9.84
C PHE A 150 11.80 -15.23 -9.60
N ALA A 151 10.93 -14.39 -9.04
CA ALA A 151 9.51 -14.72 -8.94
C ALA A 151 8.66 -13.91 -9.92
N VAL A 152 7.47 -14.43 -10.23
CA VAL A 152 6.46 -13.78 -11.09
C VAL A 152 5.13 -13.74 -10.36
N ILE A 153 4.46 -12.57 -10.36
CA ILE A 153 3.11 -12.37 -9.81
C ILE A 153 2.24 -11.51 -10.73
N ASN A 154 0.93 -11.56 -10.53
CA ASN A 154 -0.01 -10.57 -11.07
C ASN A 154 -0.04 -9.31 -10.17
N ALA A 155 -0.35 -8.16 -10.74
CA ALA A 155 -0.41 -6.90 -10.01
C ALA A 155 -1.73 -6.68 -9.23
N ASP A 156 -2.77 -7.44 -9.53
CA ASP A 156 -4.14 -7.27 -9.04
C ASP A 156 -4.60 -8.37 -8.05
N ASP A 157 -3.68 -9.24 -7.63
CA ASP A 157 -3.92 -10.31 -6.66
C ASP A 157 -3.16 -10.07 -5.34
N TYR A 158 -3.78 -10.44 -4.22
CA TYR A 158 -3.15 -10.55 -2.91
C TYR A 158 -2.70 -11.99 -2.67
N TYR A 159 -1.43 -12.17 -2.35
CA TYR A 159 -0.82 -13.49 -2.21
C TYR A 159 -0.56 -13.93 -0.76
N GLY A 160 -0.41 -12.96 0.15
CA GLY A 160 -0.05 -13.20 1.55
C GLY A 160 1.46 -13.34 1.78
N ARG A 161 1.90 -12.88 2.95
CA ARG A 161 3.31 -12.84 3.33
C ARG A 161 4.00 -14.20 3.26
N ARG A 162 3.35 -15.26 3.75
CA ARG A 162 3.93 -16.61 3.80
C ARG A 162 4.19 -17.20 2.41
N ALA A 163 3.39 -16.84 1.41
CA ALA A 163 3.65 -17.26 0.04
C ALA A 163 4.96 -16.63 -0.49
N PHE A 164 5.20 -15.34 -0.22
CA PHE A 164 6.47 -14.69 -0.57
C PHE A 164 7.66 -15.28 0.17
N GLU A 165 7.53 -15.54 1.47
CA GLU A 165 8.56 -16.20 2.27
C GLU A 165 8.89 -17.60 1.75
N ALA A 166 7.88 -18.41 1.41
CA ALA A 166 8.06 -19.76 0.88
C ALA A 166 8.77 -19.75 -0.50
N VAL A 167 8.29 -18.93 -1.43
CA VAL A 167 8.89 -18.82 -2.77
C VAL A 167 10.30 -18.22 -2.68
N GLY A 168 10.49 -17.13 -1.93
CA GLY A 168 11.81 -16.51 -1.73
C GLY A 168 12.82 -17.47 -1.10
N SER A 169 12.42 -18.19 -0.05
CA SER A 169 13.28 -19.21 0.58
C SER A 169 13.63 -20.34 -0.37
N ASN A 170 12.68 -20.81 -1.20
CA ASN A 170 12.97 -21.87 -2.18
C ASN A 170 13.95 -21.38 -3.24
N LEU A 171 13.76 -20.20 -3.81
CA LEU A 171 14.66 -19.63 -4.81
C LEU A 171 16.08 -19.43 -4.27
N PHE A 172 16.19 -19.05 -2.99
CA PHE A 172 17.48 -18.86 -2.33
C PHE A 172 18.20 -20.19 -2.03
N ASN A 173 17.47 -21.17 -1.48
CA ASN A 173 18.06 -22.43 -0.99
C ASN A 173 18.21 -23.50 -2.09
N ASN A 174 17.41 -23.45 -3.15
CA ASN A 174 17.35 -24.46 -4.20
C ASN A 174 17.46 -23.78 -5.59
N PRO A 175 18.59 -23.13 -5.92
CA PRO A 175 18.76 -22.44 -7.20
C PRO A 175 18.57 -23.41 -8.37
N GLY A 176 17.73 -23.01 -9.34
CA GLY A 176 17.37 -23.84 -10.50
C GLY A 176 16.15 -24.75 -10.28
N GLU A 177 15.58 -24.85 -9.07
CA GLU A 177 14.31 -25.54 -8.85
C GLU A 177 13.14 -24.60 -9.12
N LEU A 178 12.34 -24.92 -10.14
CA LEU A 178 11.10 -24.17 -10.40
C LEU A 178 10.06 -24.51 -9.33
N CYS A 179 9.28 -23.51 -8.91
CA CYS A 179 8.23 -23.69 -7.91
C CYS A 179 7.01 -22.80 -8.16
N PHE A 180 5.94 -23.05 -7.43
CA PHE A 180 4.78 -22.15 -7.37
C PHE A 180 4.14 -22.17 -5.99
N ALA A 181 3.48 -21.06 -5.63
CA ALA A 181 2.63 -20.99 -4.46
C ALA A 181 1.29 -21.66 -4.75
N GLY A 182 0.99 -22.75 -4.04
CA GLY A 182 -0.24 -23.52 -4.19
C GLY A 182 -1.24 -23.16 -3.09
N TYR A 183 -2.46 -22.79 -3.49
CA TYR A 183 -3.57 -22.42 -2.59
C TYR A 183 -4.63 -23.51 -2.62
N ARG A 184 -5.44 -23.61 -1.56
CA ARG A 184 -6.64 -24.44 -1.58
C ARG A 184 -7.74 -23.73 -2.35
N LEU A 185 -8.54 -24.49 -3.10
CA LEU A 185 -9.63 -23.92 -3.89
C LEU A 185 -10.60 -23.09 -3.04
N GLU A 186 -10.94 -23.58 -1.84
CA GLU A 186 -11.86 -22.89 -0.94
C GLU A 186 -11.34 -21.52 -0.45
N ASP A 187 -10.03 -21.30 -0.47
CA ASP A 187 -9.39 -20.05 -0.01
C ASP A 187 -9.29 -19.00 -1.13
N VAL A 188 -9.56 -19.39 -2.40
CA VAL A 188 -9.35 -18.52 -3.57
C VAL A 188 -10.61 -18.35 -4.44
N VAL A 189 -11.73 -18.98 -4.10
CA VAL A 189 -13.01 -18.80 -4.79
C VAL A 189 -13.91 -17.90 -3.94
N PRO A 190 -14.39 -16.75 -4.47
CA PRO A 190 -15.26 -15.84 -3.75
C PRO A 190 -16.61 -16.47 -3.39
N ALA A 191 -17.32 -15.89 -2.43
CA ALA A 191 -18.63 -16.35 -2.00
C ALA A 191 -19.71 -16.19 -3.08
N SER A 192 -19.51 -15.27 -4.04
CA SER A 192 -20.42 -15.00 -5.16
C SER A 192 -19.64 -14.69 -6.43
N GLY A 193 -20.26 -14.91 -7.58
CA GLY A 193 -19.63 -14.70 -8.89
C GLY A 193 -18.79 -15.88 -9.37
N THR A 194 -18.14 -15.71 -10.51
CA THR A 194 -17.28 -16.72 -11.15
C THR A 194 -15.87 -16.19 -11.35
N VAL A 195 -14.87 -17.05 -11.19
CA VAL A 195 -13.44 -16.73 -11.38
C VAL A 195 -12.78 -17.76 -12.28
N SER A 196 -11.67 -17.39 -12.94
CA SER A 196 -10.78 -18.35 -13.59
C SER A 196 -9.75 -18.86 -12.59
N ARG A 197 -9.50 -20.18 -12.59
CA ARG A 197 -8.51 -20.81 -11.69
C ARG A 197 -7.78 -21.95 -12.38
N ALA A 198 -6.46 -21.97 -12.20
CA ALA A 198 -5.61 -23.06 -12.69
C ALA A 198 -5.53 -24.16 -11.63
N ILE A 199 -6.25 -25.25 -11.85
CA ILE A 199 -6.28 -26.42 -10.96
C ILE A 199 -5.06 -27.30 -11.22
N CYS A 200 -4.35 -27.68 -10.15
CA CYS A 200 -3.12 -28.42 -10.19
C CYS A 200 -3.28 -29.85 -9.65
N THR A 201 -2.73 -30.84 -10.36
CA THR A 201 -2.53 -32.20 -9.86
C THR A 201 -1.06 -32.37 -9.48
N LEU A 202 -0.82 -32.96 -8.32
CA LEU A 202 0.52 -33.14 -7.77
C LEU A 202 0.87 -34.63 -7.69
N SER A 203 2.16 -34.93 -7.88
CA SER A 203 2.73 -36.22 -7.53
C SER A 203 2.82 -36.42 -6.02
N GLY A 204 3.01 -37.66 -5.57
CA GLY A 204 3.12 -37.98 -4.15
C GLY A 204 4.27 -37.32 -3.41
N ASP A 205 5.26 -36.80 -4.11
CA ASP A 205 6.43 -36.05 -3.59
C ASP A 205 6.27 -34.51 -3.76
N GLY A 206 5.07 -34.05 -4.13
CA GLY A 206 4.68 -32.62 -4.11
C GLY A 206 5.10 -31.83 -5.34
N TYR A 207 5.37 -32.47 -6.47
CA TYR A 207 5.65 -31.79 -7.73
C TYR A 207 4.44 -31.73 -8.63
N LEU A 208 4.37 -30.70 -9.47
CA LEU A 208 3.31 -30.52 -10.45
C LEU A 208 3.37 -31.60 -11.52
N GLU A 209 2.27 -32.33 -11.70
CA GLU A 209 2.07 -33.28 -12.80
C GLU A 209 1.18 -32.70 -13.90
N LYS A 210 0.16 -31.95 -13.49
CA LYS A 210 -0.81 -31.37 -14.42
C LYS A 210 -1.37 -30.06 -13.90
N ILE A 211 -1.54 -29.08 -14.78
CA ILE A 211 -2.21 -27.81 -14.52
C ILE A 211 -3.24 -27.55 -15.62
N ILE A 212 -4.47 -27.22 -15.24
CA ILE A 212 -5.57 -26.95 -16.17
C ILE A 212 -6.25 -25.66 -15.78
N GLU A 213 -6.33 -24.70 -16.71
CA GLU A 213 -7.08 -23.46 -16.53
C GLU A 213 -8.57 -23.71 -16.67
N HIS A 214 -9.32 -23.45 -15.60
CA HIS A 214 -10.77 -23.49 -15.54
C HIS A 214 -11.32 -22.06 -15.64
N LYS A 215 -11.95 -21.71 -16.76
CA LYS A 215 -12.38 -20.34 -17.07
C LYS A 215 -13.53 -19.82 -16.22
N LYS A 216 -14.35 -20.73 -15.67
CA LYS A 216 -15.50 -20.41 -14.82
C LYS A 216 -15.52 -21.40 -13.65
N VAL A 217 -15.09 -20.93 -12.50
CA VAL A 217 -15.18 -21.63 -11.22
C VAL A 217 -16.07 -20.81 -10.30
N TRP A 218 -17.01 -21.45 -9.61
CA TRP A 218 -17.91 -20.81 -8.66
C TRP A 218 -18.20 -21.70 -7.46
N ARG A 219 -18.84 -21.14 -6.47
CA ARG A 219 -19.22 -21.78 -5.23
C ARG A 219 -20.72 -21.74 -5.03
N GLU A 220 -21.31 -22.87 -4.62
CA GLU A 220 -22.69 -22.99 -4.15
C GLU A 220 -22.70 -23.60 -2.74
N GLY A 221 -22.93 -22.78 -1.74
CA GLY A 221 -22.82 -23.22 -0.35
C GLY A 221 -21.40 -23.67 0.00
N LYS A 222 -21.21 -24.98 0.22
CA LYS A 222 -19.91 -25.60 0.53
C LYS A 222 -19.29 -26.34 -0.65
N SER A 223 -19.99 -26.46 -1.78
CA SER A 223 -19.54 -27.18 -2.99
C SER A 223 -18.97 -26.20 -4.01
N PHE A 224 -17.96 -26.64 -4.76
CA PHE A 224 -17.28 -25.88 -5.80
C PHE A 224 -17.47 -26.54 -7.14
N PHE A 225 -17.73 -25.76 -8.16
CA PHE A 225 -18.05 -26.23 -9.51
C PHE A 225 -17.23 -25.51 -10.57
N SER A 226 -17.07 -26.17 -11.72
CA SER A 226 -16.44 -25.57 -12.90
C SER A 226 -17.15 -26.00 -14.16
N GLU A 227 -17.27 -25.08 -15.14
CA GLU A 227 -17.65 -25.44 -16.51
C GLU A 227 -16.46 -26.03 -17.27
N GLN A 228 -16.64 -27.22 -17.85
CA GLN A 228 -15.72 -27.85 -18.81
C GLN A 228 -16.48 -28.21 -20.09
N GLY A 229 -16.42 -27.34 -21.10
CA GLY A 229 -17.25 -27.47 -22.30
C GLY A 229 -18.72 -27.36 -21.95
N GLU A 230 -19.49 -28.44 -22.24
CA GLU A 230 -20.93 -28.54 -21.91
C GLU A 230 -21.22 -29.20 -20.54
N SER A 231 -20.18 -29.61 -19.82
CA SER A 231 -20.31 -30.32 -18.54
C SER A 231 -19.95 -29.44 -17.36
N ILE A 232 -20.69 -29.60 -16.25
CA ILE A 232 -20.36 -29.07 -14.96
C ILE A 232 -19.65 -30.15 -14.15
N VAL A 233 -18.50 -29.82 -13.61
CA VAL A 233 -17.67 -30.70 -12.79
C VAL A 233 -17.61 -30.16 -11.38
N GLU A 234 -17.86 -30.99 -10.38
CA GLU A 234 -17.63 -30.66 -8.98
C GLU A 234 -16.13 -30.77 -8.65
N LEU A 235 -15.60 -29.78 -7.96
CA LEU A 235 -14.20 -29.69 -7.57
C LEU A 235 -14.06 -29.89 -6.06
N SER A 236 -12.98 -30.55 -5.63
CA SER A 236 -12.67 -30.66 -4.20
C SER A 236 -12.33 -29.28 -3.60
N PRO A 237 -12.84 -28.93 -2.40
CA PRO A 237 -12.43 -27.73 -1.69
C PRO A 237 -10.92 -27.65 -1.46
N ASP A 238 -10.27 -28.80 -1.29
CA ASP A 238 -8.83 -28.94 -1.06
C ASP A 238 -8.00 -29.01 -2.35
N ALA A 239 -8.63 -28.90 -3.54
CA ALA A 239 -7.89 -28.91 -4.79
C ALA A 239 -6.83 -27.79 -4.79
N VAL A 240 -5.62 -28.15 -5.22
CA VAL A 240 -4.52 -27.17 -5.31
C VAL A 240 -4.72 -26.26 -6.50
N VAL A 241 -4.59 -24.96 -6.28
CA VAL A 241 -4.78 -23.91 -7.29
C VAL A 241 -3.52 -23.07 -7.41
N SER A 242 -3.12 -22.78 -8.64
CA SER A 242 -2.14 -21.71 -8.92
C SER A 242 -2.85 -20.38 -9.11
N MET A 243 -2.39 -19.36 -8.38
CA MET A 243 -2.78 -17.96 -8.52
C MET A 243 -1.76 -17.17 -9.34
N ASN A 244 -0.99 -17.84 -10.20
CA ASN A 244 0.06 -17.27 -11.03
C ASN A 244 1.24 -16.68 -10.24
N PHE A 245 1.53 -17.23 -9.06
CA PHE A 245 2.74 -16.92 -8.29
C PHE A 245 3.77 -18.03 -8.50
N TRP A 246 4.78 -17.73 -9.32
CA TRP A 246 5.81 -18.68 -9.75
C TRP A 246 7.18 -18.25 -9.27
N GLY A 247 7.99 -19.22 -8.84
CA GLY A 247 9.44 -19.09 -8.69
C GLY A 247 10.14 -19.76 -9.88
N LEU A 248 10.90 -19.01 -10.63
CA LEU A 248 11.48 -19.39 -11.91
C LEU A 248 12.98 -19.11 -11.93
N ASP A 249 13.67 -19.65 -12.91
CA ASP A 249 15.04 -19.30 -13.26
C ASP A 249 15.18 -18.85 -14.73
N TYR A 250 16.35 -18.38 -15.09
CA TYR A 250 16.61 -17.86 -16.43
C TYR A 250 16.29 -18.84 -17.57
N SER A 251 16.35 -20.17 -17.33
CA SER A 251 16.06 -21.17 -18.37
C SER A 251 14.65 -21.11 -18.91
N ILE A 252 13.71 -20.51 -18.12
CA ILE A 252 12.31 -20.33 -18.53
C ILE A 252 12.20 -19.54 -19.85
N PHE A 253 13.09 -18.59 -20.11
CA PHE A 253 13.05 -17.75 -21.31
C PHE A 253 13.32 -18.56 -22.59
N GLU A 254 14.16 -19.58 -22.53
CA GLU A 254 14.37 -20.50 -23.66
C GLU A 254 13.11 -21.31 -23.95
N TYR A 255 12.48 -21.85 -22.91
CA TYR A 255 11.20 -22.59 -23.05
C TYR A 255 10.08 -21.70 -23.55
N ALA A 256 10.00 -20.47 -23.02
CA ALA A 256 9.01 -19.49 -23.44
C ALA A 256 9.22 -19.09 -24.91
N TRP A 257 10.46 -18.91 -25.37
CA TRP A 257 10.76 -18.60 -26.77
C TRP A 257 10.32 -19.71 -27.73
N GLN A 258 10.63 -20.97 -27.40
CA GLN A 258 10.16 -22.11 -28.20
C GLN A 258 8.62 -22.22 -28.18
N GLY A 259 8.00 -22.10 -27.01
CA GLY A 259 6.54 -22.10 -26.87
C GLY A 259 5.86 -20.97 -27.63
N TRP A 260 6.49 -19.78 -27.67
CA TRP A 260 6.00 -18.61 -28.41
C TRP A 260 5.94 -18.89 -29.92
N LYS A 261 6.98 -19.50 -30.48
CA LYS A 261 7.01 -19.90 -31.89
C LYS A 261 5.94 -20.96 -32.20
N GLU A 262 5.79 -21.98 -31.34
CA GLU A 262 4.76 -23.01 -31.49
C GLU A 262 3.35 -22.39 -31.42
N PHE A 263 3.14 -21.43 -30.52
CA PHE A 263 1.88 -20.71 -30.35
C PHE A 263 1.54 -19.86 -31.59
N LEU A 264 2.49 -19.06 -32.09
CA LEU A 264 2.30 -18.24 -33.31
C LEU A 264 1.96 -19.10 -34.51
N GLY A 265 2.65 -20.22 -34.70
CA GLY A 265 2.39 -21.14 -35.81
C GLY A 265 0.95 -21.67 -35.82
N ARG A 266 0.25 -21.68 -34.68
CA ARG A 266 -1.13 -22.18 -34.56
C ARG A 266 -2.18 -21.07 -34.49
N TYR A 267 -1.86 -19.93 -33.89
CA TYR A 267 -2.85 -18.98 -33.40
C TYR A 267 -2.61 -17.51 -33.79
N ILE A 268 -1.67 -17.24 -34.69
CA ILE A 268 -1.34 -15.86 -35.12
C ILE A 268 -2.56 -15.09 -35.64
N GLU A 269 -3.47 -15.77 -36.34
CA GLU A 269 -4.69 -15.17 -36.89
C GLU A 269 -5.82 -15.03 -35.85
N SER A 270 -5.67 -15.61 -34.66
CA SER A 270 -6.71 -15.58 -33.64
C SER A 270 -6.69 -14.25 -32.89
N PRO A 271 -7.80 -13.48 -32.86
CA PRO A 271 -7.87 -12.22 -32.13
C PRO A 271 -7.95 -12.40 -30.61
N THR A 272 -8.23 -13.60 -30.11
CA THR A 272 -8.59 -13.85 -28.70
C THR A 272 -7.73 -14.87 -27.97
N GLN A 273 -7.03 -15.78 -28.70
CA GLN A 273 -6.17 -16.76 -28.04
C GLN A 273 -4.98 -16.09 -27.36
N GLU A 274 -4.61 -16.59 -26.16
CA GLU A 274 -3.54 -16.03 -25.35
C GLU A 274 -2.52 -17.12 -25.04
N PHE A 275 -1.25 -16.74 -25.07
CA PHE A 275 -0.12 -17.56 -24.65
C PHE A 275 0.07 -17.39 -23.15
N LEU A 276 -0.51 -18.28 -22.36
CA LEU A 276 -0.57 -18.20 -20.92
C LEU A 276 0.63 -18.90 -20.25
N LEU A 277 1.06 -18.35 -19.10
CA LEU A 277 2.14 -18.93 -18.31
C LEU A 277 1.79 -20.34 -17.77
N PRO A 278 0.58 -20.63 -17.28
CA PRO A 278 0.19 -21.99 -16.93
C PRO A 278 0.34 -23.00 -18.08
N ASP A 279 -0.01 -22.61 -19.31
CA ASP A 279 0.12 -23.49 -20.48
C ASP A 279 1.60 -23.77 -20.84
N LEU A 280 2.45 -22.75 -20.70
CA LEU A 280 3.91 -22.91 -20.86
C LEU A 280 4.45 -23.89 -19.81
N ILE A 281 4.10 -23.70 -18.54
CA ILE A 281 4.53 -24.58 -17.44
C ILE A 281 4.03 -26.02 -17.67
N GLN A 282 2.78 -26.21 -18.10
CA GLN A 282 2.24 -27.53 -18.46
C GLN A 282 3.10 -28.19 -19.54
N SER A 283 3.46 -27.46 -20.60
CA SER A 283 4.32 -27.99 -21.68
C SER A 283 5.72 -28.40 -21.18
N ILE A 284 6.29 -27.64 -20.24
CA ILE A 284 7.59 -27.95 -19.62
C ILE A 284 7.52 -29.25 -18.83
N VAL A 285 6.47 -29.43 -18.02
CA VAL A 285 6.25 -30.63 -17.20
C VAL A 285 6.00 -31.85 -18.09
N GLU A 286 5.12 -31.76 -19.09
CA GLU A 286 4.80 -32.84 -20.03
C GLU A 286 6.02 -33.29 -20.85
N LYS A 287 6.82 -32.33 -21.31
CA LYS A 287 8.06 -32.60 -22.05
C LYS A 287 9.22 -33.04 -21.12
N LYS A 288 8.97 -33.16 -19.80
CA LYS A 288 9.94 -33.52 -18.74
C LYS A 288 11.23 -32.68 -18.77
N ARG A 289 11.10 -31.38 -19.10
CA ARG A 289 12.22 -30.46 -19.18
C ARG A 289 12.65 -29.91 -17.82
N ALA A 290 11.69 -29.72 -16.91
CA ALA A 290 11.93 -29.33 -15.52
C ALA A 290 10.84 -29.89 -14.61
N ARG A 291 11.13 -30.00 -13.32
CA ARG A 291 10.15 -30.29 -12.27
C ARG A 291 9.75 -28.98 -11.62
N VAL A 292 8.50 -28.87 -11.23
CA VAL A 292 7.95 -27.67 -10.60
C VAL A 292 7.41 -28.05 -9.22
N ARG A 293 8.03 -27.58 -8.15
CA ARG A 293 7.63 -27.88 -6.77
C ARG A 293 6.45 -27.02 -6.37
N MET A 294 5.43 -27.63 -5.75
CA MET A 294 4.38 -26.89 -5.08
C MET A 294 4.85 -26.49 -3.66
N LEU A 295 4.69 -25.20 -3.34
CA LEU A 295 4.92 -24.65 -2.01
C LEU A 295 3.56 -24.25 -1.42
N PRO A 296 3.15 -24.81 -0.26
CA PRO A 296 1.84 -24.52 0.29
C PRO A 296 1.74 -23.06 0.75
N ALA A 297 0.80 -22.33 0.18
CA ALA A 297 0.39 -21.01 0.67
C ALA A 297 -0.69 -21.21 1.74
N SER A 298 -0.37 -20.87 2.98
CA SER A 298 -1.25 -21.10 4.14
C SER A 298 -2.20 -19.93 4.43
N GLU A 299 -2.19 -18.91 3.57
CA GLU A 299 -3.02 -17.72 3.69
C GLU A 299 -4.03 -17.66 2.54
N ARG A 300 -5.16 -17.00 2.79
CA ARG A 300 -6.16 -16.79 1.75
C ARG A 300 -5.63 -15.80 0.72
N SER A 301 -5.76 -16.14 -0.55
CA SER A 301 -5.53 -15.23 -1.66
C SER A 301 -6.87 -14.66 -2.16
N PHE A 302 -6.85 -13.40 -2.55
CA PHE A 302 -7.99 -12.70 -3.13
C PHE A 302 -7.50 -11.63 -4.12
N GLY A 303 -8.36 -11.17 -4.99
CA GLY A 303 -7.98 -10.19 -6.00
C GLY A 303 -9.17 -9.31 -6.42
N LEU A 304 -8.87 -8.31 -7.23
CA LEU A 304 -9.85 -7.42 -7.82
C LEU A 304 -10.23 -7.93 -9.21
N THR A 305 -11.16 -8.90 -9.26
CA THR A 305 -11.65 -9.43 -10.54
C THR A 305 -12.84 -8.65 -11.06
N ASN A 306 -13.76 -8.27 -10.17
CA ASN A 306 -14.96 -7.50 -10.48
C ASN A 306 -15.08 -6.29 -9.55
N PRO A 307 -15.82 -5.23 -9.93
CA PRO A 307 -16.03 -4.05 -9.07
C PRO A 307 -16.61 -4.39 -7.69
N GLU A 308 -17.43 -5.43 -7.60
CA GLU A 308 -18.07 -5.90 -6.38
C GLU A 308 -17.07 -6.46 -5.36
N ASP A 309 -15.89 -6.92 -5.82
CA ASP A 309 -14.84 -7.47 -4.96
C ASP A 309 -14.21 -6.38 -4.06
N LEU A 310 -14.29 -5.11 -4.47
CA LEU A 310 -13.57 -3.99 -3.85
C LEU A 310 -13.90 -3.82 -2.37
N GLN A 311 -15.16 -3.93 -1.99
CA GLN A 311 -15.56 -3.76 -0.58
C GLN A 311 -15.01 -4.88 0.31
N GLU A 312 -15.05 -6.12 -0.18
CA GLU A 312 -14.51 -7.28 0.56
C GLU A 312 -12.98 -7.22 0.64
N VAL A 313 -12.31 -6.84 -0.44
CA VAL A 313 -10.85 -6.66 -0.46
C VAL A 313 -10.44 -5.58 0.55
N ARG A 314 -11.09 -4.42 0.55
CA ARG A 314 -10.85 -3.35 1.53
C ARG A 314 -11.05 -3.85 2.95
N ARG A 315 -12.18 -4.50 3.24
CA ARG A 315 -12.47 -5.05 4.57
C ARG A 315 -11.33 -5.94 5.08
N ARG A 316 -10.85 -6.87 4.23
CA ARG A 316 -9.75 -7.79 4.60
C ARG A 316 -8.43 -7.07 4.83
N ILE A 317 -8.08 -6.12 3.97
CA ILE A 317 -6.85 -5.33 4.15
C ILE A 317 -6.93 -4.53 5.46
N PHE A 318 -8.08 -3.91 5.76
CA PHE A 318 -8.27 -3.19 7.02
C PHE A 318 -8.16 -4.12 8.24
N GLU A 319 -8.68 -5.36 8.15
CA GLU A 319 -8.52 -6.36 9.20
C GLU A 319 -7.04 -6.71 9.41
N PHE A 320 -6.27 -6.94 8.35
CA PHE A 320 -4.83 -7.21 8.45
C PHE A 320 -4.04 -6.05 9.06
N VAL A 321 -4.42 -4.83 8.75
CA VAL A 321 -3.82 -3.64 9.38
C VAL A 321 -4.19 -3.59 10.87
N ALA A 322 -5.47 -3.78 11.22
CA ALA A 322 -5.94 -3.78 12.61
C ALA A 322 -5.32 -4.92 13.46
N GLU A 323 -5.01 -6.07 12.83
CA GLU A 323 -4.33 -7.20 13.46
C GLU A 323 -2.80 -7.02 13.54
N GLY A 324 -2.26 -5.91 13.01
CA GLY A 324 -0.81 -5.64 12.99
C GLY A 324 -0.01 -6.49 11.99
N VAL A 325 -0.67 -7.15 11.03
CA VAL A 325 0.00 -7.87 9.93
C VAL A 325 0.75 -6.91 9.03
N TYR A 326 0.14 -5.76 8.75
CA TYR A 326 0.75 -4.68 7.99
C TYR A 326 0.82 -3.39 8.81
N PRO A 327 1.91 -2.62 8.69
CA PRO A 327 1.97 -1.28 9.26
C PRO A 327 1.06 -0.33 8.46
N SER A 328 0.62 0.72 9.09
CA SER A 328 -0.12 1.80 8.43
C SER A 328 0.52 3.14 8.79
N PRO A 329 1.04 3.88 7.82
CA PRO A 329 1.10 3.56 6.39
C PRO A 329 2.11 2.44 6.07
N LEU A 330 1.85 1.71 4.99
CA LEU A 330 2.55 0.47 4.62
C LEU A 330 4.08 0.61 4.51
N PHE A 331 4.58 1.74 4.04
CA PHE A 331 6.01 2.04 3.87
C PHE A 331 6.53 3.13 4.82
N GLY A 332 5.86 3.35 5.96
CA GLY A 332 6.34 4.29 6.97
C GLY A 332 6.31 5.77 6.56
N SER A 333 5.62 6.12 5.48
CA SER A 333 5.42 7.51 5.08
C SER A 333 4.05 7.70 4.43
N TRP A 334 3.30 8.69 4.92
CA TRP A 334 2.15 9.23 4.21
C TRP A 334 2.65 9.87 2.91
N LYS A 335 2.70 9.07 1.82
CA LYS A 335 2.91 9.60 0.48
C LYS A 335 1.60 9.64 -0.29
N ILE A 336 0.60 10.31 0.26
CA ILE A 336 -0.33 11.01 -0.59
C ILE A 336 0.50 12.15 -1.16
N LYS A 337 0.81 12.15 -2.43
CA LYS A 337 1.59 13.21 -3.13
C LYS A 337 1.06 14.63 -2.89
N SER A 338 -0.18 14.72 -2.43
CA SER A 338 -0.89 15.96 -2.22
C SER A 338 -0.64 16.63 -0.87
N PHE A 339 -0.07 15.90 0.12
CA PHE A 339 0.14 16.41 1.47
C PHE A 339 1.51 16.01 2.01
N PRO A 340 2.15 16.84 2.85
CA PRO A 340 3.44 16.52 3.44
C PRO A 340 3.30 15.45 4.52
N ARG A 341 4.40 14.77 4.86
CA ARG A 341 4.46 13.97 6.09
C ARG A 341 4.22 14.88 7.29
N LEU A 342 3.30 14.49 8.16
CA LEU A 342 2.87 15.27 9.32
C LEU A 342 3.34 14.64 10.63
N TRP A 343 3.09 13.33 10.81
CA TRP A 343 3.29 12.64 12.09
C TRP A 343 4.02 11.33 11.88
N HIS A 344 4.81 10.95 12.87
CA HIS A 344 5.64 9.75 12.84
C HIS A 344 5.28 8.86 14.03
N PHE A 345 4.63 7.75 13.77
CA PHE A 345 4.22 6.80 14.79
C PHE A 345 5.13 5.55 14.89
N ALA A 346 5.90 5.24 13.84
CA ALA A 346 6.84 4.13 13.82
C ALA A 346 8.28 4.64 13.98
N ASP A 347 9.07 3.99 14.84
CA ASP A 347 10.46 4.34 15.20
C ASP A 347 10.58 5.63 16.03
N ASN A 348 9.93 5.63 17.19
CA ASN A 348 10.22 6.62 18.21
C ASN A 348 11.69 6.52 18.62
N GLU A 349 12.50 7.55 18.33
CA GLU A 349 13.85 7.72 18.92
C GLU A 349 13.82 7.63 20.45
N TYR A 350 12.64 7.67 21.05
CA TYR A 350 12.40 7.72 22.49
C TYR A 350 11.80 6.43 23.07
N GLY A 351 11.51 5.39 22.27
CA GLY A 351 11.11 4.05 22.71
C GLY A 351 9.76 3.96 23.45
N GLU A 352 8.93 5.00 23.41
CA GLU A 352 7.58 5.02 23.97
C GLU A 352 6.58 4.63 22.88
N CYS A 353 5.61 3.75 23.22
CA CYS A 353 4.54 3.34 22.33
C CYS A 353 3.73 4.58 21.91
N ALA A 354 3.56 4.81 20.62
CA ALA A 354 2.85 5.99 20.12
C ALA A 354 1.39 5.98 20.58
N GLU A 355 1.07 6.83 21.54
CA GLU A 355 -0.33 7.02 21.99
C GLU A 355 -1.17 7.46 20.79
N PHE A 356 -2.37 6.85 20.63
CA PHE A 356 -3.38 7.23 19.63
C PHE A 356 -3.05 6.87 18.16
N GLU A 357 -2.02 6.11 17.88
CA GLU A 357 -1.72 5.64 16.52
C GLU A 357 -2.95 5.00 15.87
N ASP A 358 -3.72 4.23 16.65
CA ASP A 358 -4.95 3.55 16.23
C ASP A 358 -6.05 4.50 15.70
N LEU A 359 -6.14 5.75 16.21
CA LEU A 359 -7.03 6.78 15.68
C LEU A 359 -6.57 7.23 14.29
N PHE A 360 -5.28 7.51 14.13
CA PHE A 360 -4.72 8.00 12.87
C PHE A 360 -4.72 6.93 11.78
N MET A 361 -4.59 5.66 12.16
CA MET A 361 -4.71 4.52 11.23
C MET A 361 -6.11 4.37 10.62
N GLN A 362 -7.16 4.87 11.28
CA GLN A 362 -8.53 4.82 10.78
C GLN A 362 -8.87 5.96 9.81
N ALA A 363 -8.03 6.98 9.71
CA ALA A 363 -8.27 8.16 8.90
C ALA A 363 -7.86 7.94 7.43
N ALA A 364 -8.77 8.14 6.49
CA ALA A 364 -8.49 8.06 5.06
C ALA A 364 -7.71 9.29 4.54
N MET A 365 -7.96 10.46 5.13
CA MET A 365 -7.28 11.72 4.82
C MET A 365 -6.76 12.33 6.13
N PRO A 366 -5.67 13.14 6.11
CA PRO A 366 -5.08 13.66 7.34
C PRO A 366 -6.05 14.39 8.28
N TRP A 367 -7.07 15.05 7.74
CA TRP A 367 -8.09 15.76 8.54
C TRP A 367 -9.23 14.86 9.03
N ASP A 368 -9.35 13.62 8.55
CA ASP A 368 -10.42 12.72 8.97
C ASP A 368 -10.28 12.27 10.43
N VAL A 369 -9.07 12.38 11.01
CA VAL A 369 -8.87 12.19 12.45
C VAL A 369 -9.78 13.11 13.29
N LEU A 370 -10.07 14.32 12.80
CA LEU A 370 -10.99 15.24 13.47
C LEU A 370 -12.44 14.77 13.36
N LYS A 371 -12.85 14.11 12.26
CA LYS A 371 -14.19 13.50 12.13
C LYS A 371 -14.38 12.31 13.07
N LEU A 372 -13.31 11.59 13.36
CA LEU A 372 -13.30 10.39 14.20
C LEU A 372 -13.13 10.71 15.70
N LEU A 373 -12.65 11.89 16.05
CA LEU A 373 -12.21 12.25 17.39
C LEU A 373 -13.30 12.06 18.48
N ASP A 374 -14.53 12.50 18.24
CA ASP A 374 -15.61 12.40 19.24
C ASP A 374 -15.97 10.95 19.56
N SER A 375 -16.07 10.09 18.55
CA SER A 375 -16.36 8.66 18.74
C SER A 375 -15.21 7.93 19.42
N TYR A 376 -13.99 8.26 19.05
CA TYR A 376 -12.77 7.70 19.64
C TYR A 376 -12.64 8.07 21.12
N LEU A 377 -12.81 9.36 21.47
CA LEU A 377 -12.77 9.82 22.85
C LEU A 377 -13.82 9.11 23.72
N ARG A 378 -15.06 8.99 23.25
CA ARG A 378 -16.12 8.28 24.00
C ARG A 378 -15.74 6.82 24.24
N SER A 379 -15.35 6.10 23.20
CA SER A 379 -14.93 4.71 23.32
C SER A 379 -13.79 4.53 24.32
N ARG A 380 -12.80 5.43 24.28
CA ARG A 380 -11.64 5.39 25.16
C ARG A 380 -12.00 5.70 26.62
N LEU A 381 -12.85 6.70 26.85
CA LEU A 381 -13.35 7.10 28.17
C LEU A 381 -14.24 6.02 28.79
N ASP A 382 -15.05 5.34 27.98
CA ASP A 382 -15.91 4.21 28.43
C ASP A 382 -15.09 2.97 28.80
N ALA A 383 -13.92 2.78 28.16
CA ALA A 383 -13.03 1.65 28.43
C ALA A 383 -12.20 1.82 29.71
N VAL A 384 -12.16 3.01 30.31
CA VAL A 384 -11.42 3.24 31.56
C VAL A 384 -12.02 2.45 32.72
N SER A 385 -11.29 1.51 33.23
CA SER A 385 -11.62 0.80 34.48
C SER A 385 -10.99 1.51 35.68
N GLY A 386 -11.81 1.93 36.66
CA GLY A 386 -11.33 2.58 37.87
C GLY A 386 -11.42 4.11 37.84
N GLU A 387 -10.54 4.79 38.55
CA GLU A 387 -10.57 6.23 38.73
C GLU A 387 -10.12 6.97 37.47
N LYS A 388 -10.97 7.91 36.99
CA LYS A 388 -10.66 8.72 35.80
C LYS A 388 -9.75 9.92 36.11
N ILE A 389 -9.72 10.39 37.35
CA ILE A 389 -8.90 11.52 37.79
C ILE A 389 -7.77 10.98 38.66
N ARG A 390 -6.56 10.87 38.11
CA ARG A 390 -5.41 10.25 38.77
C ARG A 390 -4.35 11.23 39.25
N SER A 391 -4.60 12.52 39.05
CA SER A 391 -3.73 13.61 39.49
C SER A 391 -4.44 14.51 40.50
N SER A 392 -3.68 15.23 41.33
CA SER A 392 -4.24 16.16 42.32
C SER A 392 -4.90 17.36 41.65
N ILE A 393 -6.12 17.68 42.04
CA ILE A 393 -6.89 18.80 41.52
C ILE A 393 -6.87 19.94 42.57
N PRO A 394 -6.24 21.09 42.28
CA PRO A 394 -6.22 22.24 43.13
C PRO A 394 -7.62 22.85 43.33
N LYS A 395 -7.79 23.54 44.47
CA LYS A 395 -9.00 24.32 44.73
C LYS A 395 -9.12 25.43 43.68
N GLY A 396 -10.30 25.59 43.09
CA GLY A 396 -10.53 26.61 42.05
C GLY A 396 -10.38 26.11 40.62
N VAL A 397 -10.07 24.85 40.44
CA VAL A 397 -10.19 24.16 39.13
C VAL A 397 -11.63 23.68 38.95
N HIS A 398 -12.21 23.93 37.78
CA HIS A 398 -13.56 23.45 37.45
C HIS A 398 -13.50 22.33 36.44
N ILE A 399 -14.11 21.18 36.76
CA ILE A 399 -14.18 20.02 35.87
C ILE A 399 -15.64 19.65 35.67
N GLU A 400 -16.10 19.52 34.43
CA GLU A 400 -17.44 19.08 34.08
C GLU A 400 -17.47 18.09 32.93
N GLY A 401 -18.40 17.15 32.95
CA GLY A 401 -18.56 16.12 31.94
C GLY A 401 -17.57 14.97 32.10
N ASP A 402 -17.37 14.17 31.03
CA ASP A 402 -16.54 12.98 31.06
C ASP A 402 -15.06 13.32 30.76
N VAL A 403 -14.24 13.29 31.80
CA VAL A 403 -12.83 13.71 31.75
C VAL A 403 -11.94 12.64 32.35
N PHE A 404 -10.90 12.25 31.60
CA PHE A 404 -9.79 11.45 32.09
C PHE A 404 -8.56 12.34 32.26
N ILE A 405 -7.91 12.25 33.43
CA ILE A 405 -6.65 12.92 33.75
C ILE A 405 -5.71 11.88 34.34
N ASP A 406 -4.62 11.61 33.65
CA ASP A 406 -3.66 10.58 34.07
C ASP A 406 -2.72 11.07 35.18
N GLU A 407 -1.79 10.22 35.59
CA GLU A 407 -0.86 10.47 36.69
C GLU A 407 0.17 11.56 36.34
N GLY A 408 0.61 12.26 37.37
CA GLY A 408 1.70 13.23 37.27
C GLY A 408 1.37 14.54 36.58
N CYS A 409 0.09 14.81 36.27
CA CYS A 409 -0.31 16.09 35.71
C CYS A 409 -0.19 17.23 36.73
N ILE A 410 0.31 18.37 36.27
CA ILE A 410 0.39 19.63 37.03
C ILE A 410 -0.78 20.50 36.57
N ILE A 411 -1.70 20.81 37.49
CA ILE A 411 -2.89 21.59 37.17
C ILE A 411 -2.91 22.83 38.05
N GLU A 412 -3.01 24.00 37.44
CA GLU A 412 -3.02 25.29 38.16
C GLU A 412 -4.43 25.80 38.41
N GLU A 413 -4.56 26.63 39.43
CA GLU A 413 -5.85 27.26 39.81
C GLU A 413 -6.46 28.08 38.68
N GLY A 414 -7.77 28.08 38.58
CA GLY A 414 -8.51 28.80 37.56
C GLY A 414 -8.68 28.07 36.22
N ALA A 415 -8.10 26.90 36.08
CA ALA A 415 -8.33 26.07 34.89
C ALA A 415 -9.80 25.59 34.84
N PHE A 416 -10.39 25.60 33.63
CA PHE A 416 -11.71 25.09 33.34
C PHE A 416 -11.63 23.94 32.33
N ILE A 417 -12.07 22.75 32.74
CA ILE A 417 -11.95 21.52 31.94
C ILE A 417 -13.33 20.93 31.69
N ARG A 418 -13.79 20.99 30.45
CA ARG A 418 -15.04 20.35 30.01
C ARG A 418 -14.76 19.14 29.16
N GLY A 419 -15.46 18.04 29.48
CA GLY A 419 -15.41 16.80 28.70
C GLY A 419 -16.29 16.84 27.42
N PRO A 420 -16.17 15.85 26.53
CA PRO A 420 -15.22 14.75 26.67
C PRO A 420 -13.76 15.22 26.54
N ALA A 421 -12.89 14.77 27.43
CA ALA A 421 -11.48 15.11 27.39
C ALA A 421 -10.60 13.97 27.91
N TRP A 422 -9.52 13.70 27.20
CA TRP A 422 -8.46 12.79 27.60
C TRP A 422 -7.16 13.57 27.78
N ILE A 423 -6.59 13.52 28.97
CA ILE A 423 -5.35 14.22 29.34
C ILE A 423 -4.35 13.16 29.79
N GLY A 424 -3.31 12.95 28.97
CA GLY A 424 -2.27 11.95 29.17
C GLY A 424 -1.35 12.26 30.34
N LYS A 425 -0.44 11.32 30.61
CA LYS A 425 0.48 11.37 31.75
C LYS A 425 1.40 12.60 31.71
N GLY A 426 1.57 13.24 32.87
CA GLY A 426 2.56 14.31 33.03
C GLY A 426 2.24 15.60 32.26
N CYS A 427 0.99 15.83 31.86
CA CYS A 427 0.56 17.07 31.22
C CYS A 427 0.61 18.26 32.19
N GLU A 428 0.82 19.45 31.65
CA GLU A 428 0.78 20.71 32.38
C GLU A 428 -0.44 21.53 31.93
N ILE A 429 -1.36 21.81 32.86
CA ILE A 429 -2.56 22.64 32.61
C ILE A 429 -2.40 23.91 33.41
N ARG A 430 -2.08 25.01 32.72
CA ARG A 430 -1.77 26.29 33.35
C ARG A 430 -3.00 27.08 33.73
N SER A 431 -2.82 28.09 34.58
CA SER A 431 -3.90 28.92 35.11
C SER A 431 -4.75 29.54 34.00
N HIS A 432 -6.09 29.53 34.23
CA HIS A 432 -7.07 30.04 33.28
C HIS A 432 -7.08 29.36 31.90
N CYS A 433 -6.50 28.19 31.76
CA CYS A 433 -6.67 27.34 30.59
C CYS A 433 -8.16 26.97 30.45
N TYR A 434 -8.73 27.10 29.25
CA TYR A 434 -10.10 26.79 28.95
C TYR A 434 -10.23 25.62 27.94
N ILE A 435 -10.57 24.46 28.45
CA ILE A 435 -10.87 23.26 27.64
C ILE A 435 -12.36 23.16 27.43
N ARG A 436 -12.81 23.28 26.16
CA ARG A 436 -14.25 23.30 25.78
C ARG A 436 -14.81 21.94 25.39
N GLY A 437 -14.06 20.86 25.54
CA GLY A 437 -14.41 19.50 25.13
C GLY A 437 -13.89 19.10 23.77
N GLY A 438 -13.90 17.77 23.53
CA GLY A 438 -13.29 17.18 22.35
C GLY A 438 -11.75 17.29 22.37
N LEU A 439 -11.11 17.23 23.56
CA LEU A 439 -9.66 17.28 23.69
C LEU A 439 -9.07 15.87 23.83
N LEU A 440 -8.10 15.56 22.97
CA LEU A 440 -7.21 14.42 23.09
C LEU A 440 -5.79 14.92 23.25
N ALA A 441 -5.22 14.82 24.46
CA ALA A 441 -3.86 15.25 24.77
C ALA A 441 -3.01 14.04 25.16
N GLY A 442 -1.89 13.85 24.47
CA GLY A 442 -0.87 12.84 24.76
C GLY A 442 -0.04 13.18 25.98
N SER A 443 0.93 12.32 26.31
CA SER A 443 1.79 12.49 27.47
C SER A 443 2.66 13.76 27.36
N GLY A 444 2.83 14.49 28.48
CA GLY A 444 3.71 15.65 28.57
C GLY A 444 3.27 16.89 27.79
N VAL A 445 2.02 16.98 27.37
CA VAL A 445 1.44 18.13 26.65
C VAL A 445 1.33 19.34 27.58
N VAL A 446 1.62 20.53 27.06
CA VAL A 446 1.42 21.80 27.76
C VAL A 446 0.20 22.53 27.23
N LEU A 447 -0.84 22.62 28.08
CA LEU A 447 -2.08 23.37 27.87
C LEU A 447 -1.98 24.69 28.64
N GLY A 448 -1.61 25.75 27.91
CA GLY A 448 -1.04 26.96 28.46
C GLY A 448 -2.00 27.95 29.11
N HIS A 449 -1.38 28.97 29.76
CA HIS A 449 -2.08 30.05 30.43
C HIS A 449 -3.02 30.81 29.48
N ALA A 450 -4.27 30.99 29.89
CA ALA A 450 -5.31 31.71 29.16
C ALA A 450 -5.45 31.25 27.69
N SER A 451 -5.18 29.98 27.41
CA SER A 451 -5.34 29.35 26.10
C SER A 451 -6.65 28.58 26.03
N GLU A 452 -7.27 28.57 24.85
CA GLU A 452 -8.53 27.89 24.61
C GLU A 452 -8.32 26.68 23.68
N PHE A 453 -8.84 25.52 24.10
CA PHE A 453 -8.77 24.26 23.37
C PHE A 453 -10.18 23.71 23.10
N LYS A 454 -10.45 23.39 21.85
CA LYS A 454 -11.76 22.89 21.43
C LYS A 454 -11.63 21.91 20.26
N HIS A 455 -12.11 20.68 20.45
CA HIS A 455 -12.14 19.65 19.42
C HIS A 455 -10.79 19.52 18.71
N CYS A 456 -9.75 19.15 19.46
CA CYS A 456 -8.37 19.14 18.98
C CYS A 456 -7.57 17.97 19.55
N ILE A 457 -6.50 17.64 18.85
CA ILE A 457 -5.55 16.60 19.21
C ILE A 457 -4.18 17.24 19.39
N LEU A 458 -3.56 17.02 20.54
CA LEU A 458 -2.18 17.38 20.80
C LEU A 458 -1.41 16.08 21.09
N LEU A 459 -0.45 15.74 20.24
CA LEU A 459 0.36 14.55 20.41
C LEU A 459 1.42 14.78 21.49
N GLU A 460 2.19 13.74 21.86
CA GLU A 460 3.10 13.77 22.99
C GLU A 460 4.02 14.99 22.96
N ARG A 461 4.16 15.66 24.12
CA ARG A 461 5.00 16.84 24.33
C ARG A 461 4.71 18.03 23.43
N ALA A 462 3.54 18.07 22.76
CA ALA A 462 3.11 19.27 22.06
C ALA A 462 2.82 20.41 23.06
N GLN A 463 3.11 21.65 22.67
CA GLN A 463 3.06 22.79 23.56
C GLN A 463 2.29 23.98 22.96
N ALA A 464 1.28 24.44 23.68
CA ALA A 464 0.54 25.66 23.40
C ALA A 464 0.50 26.54 24.68
N PRO A 465 1.64 27.16 25.07
CA PRO A 465 1.88 27.60 26.43
C PRO A 465 1.20 28.93 26.83
N HIS A 466 0.82 29.82 25.89
CA HIS A 466 0.38 31.17 26.24
C HIS A 466 -0.61 31.78 25.25
N PHE A 467 -1.81 32.13 25.70
CA PHE A 467 -2.81 32.94 24.96
C PHE A 467 -3.14 32.37 23.57
N ASN A 468 -3.19 31.07 23.45
CA ASN A 468 -3.41 30.40 22.18
C ASN A 468 -4.90 30.08 21.97
N TYR A 469 -5.33 30.05 20.70
CA TYR A 469 -6.59 29.41 20.30
C TYR A 469 -6.30 28.20 19.45
N VAL A 470 -6.68 27.01 19.93
CA VAL A 470 -6.50 25.71 19.25
C VAL A 470 -7.89 25.09 19.05
N GLY A 471 -8.47 25.32 17.88
CA GLY A 471 -9.79 24.80 17.52
C GLY A 471 -9.74 23.90 16.30
N ASP A 472 -10.39 22.74 16.37
CA ASP A 472 -10.54 21.78 15.27
C ASP A 472 -9.19 21.55 14.54
N SER A 473 -8.14 21.25 15.32
CA SER A 473 -6.74 21.21 14.88
C SER A 473 -5.98 20.02 15.44
N VAL A 474 -4.85 19.70 14.82
CA VAL A 474 -3.89 18.70 15.32
C VAL A 474 -2.51 19.33 15.46
N LEU A 475 -1.88 19.16 16.63
CA LEU A 475 -0.47 19.46 16.87
C LEU A 475 0.30 18.14 16.98
N GLY A 476 1.34 17.98 16.15
CA GLY A 476 2.21 16.81 16.14
C GLY A 476 3.10 16.70 17.38
N HIS A 477 3.85 15.61 17.46
CA HIS A 477 4.80 15.36 18.55
C HIS A 477 5.82 16.50 18.64
N HIS A 478 6.06 17.00 19.86
CA HIS A 478 6.99 18.10 20.11
C HIS A 478 6.70 19.41 19.34
N ALA A 479 5.55 19.55 18.70
CA ALA A 479 5.19 20.80 18.04
C ALA A 479 4.96 21.90 19.08
N HIS A 480 5.49 23.08 18.83
CA HIS A 480 5.39 24.24 19.72
C HIS A 480 4.76 25.43 19.01
N ILE A 481 3.76 26.03 19.63
CA ILE A 481 3.15 27.27 19.15
C ILE A 481 3.41 28.41 20.15
N GLY A 482 4.02 29.48 19.67
CA GLY A 482 4.39 30.66 20.46
C GLY A 482 3.19 31.41 21.02
N ALA A 483 3.45 32.40 21.87
CA ALA A 483 2.40 33.19 22.50
C ALA A 483 1.50 33.91 21.49
N GLY A 484 0.19 33.87 21.70
CA GLY A 484 -0.80 34.55 20.86
C GLY A 484 -1.06 33.92 19.51
N VAL A 485 -0.59 32.69 19.25
CA VAL A 485 -0.90 31.97 17.99
C VAL A 485 -2.38 31.60 17.96
N ILE A 486 -3.01 31.85 16.80
CA ILE A 486 -4.41 31.55 16.53
C ILE A 486 -4.52 30.52 15.40
N LEU A 487 -5.08 29.36 15.68
CA LEU A 487 -5.47 28.38 14.68
C LEU A 487 -6.93 28.63 14.29
N SER A 488 -7.13 29.48 13.26
CA SER A 488 -8.49 29.85 12.82
C SER A 488 -9.17 28.67 12.15
N ASN A 489 -10.36 28.30 12.60
CA ASN A 489 -11.02 27.06 12.21
C ASN A 489 -12.32 27.24 11.43
N PHE A 490 -12.70 28.47 11.06
CA PHE A 490 -13.96 28.77 10.40
C PHE A 490 -13.78 29.77 9.25
N ARG A 491 -14.40 29.51 8.11
CA ARG A 491 -14.42 30.42 6.95
C ARG A 491 -15.51 31.46 7.12
N LEU A 492 -15.22 32.71 6.78
CA LEU A 492 -16.18 33.82 6.86
C LEU A 492 -17.41 33.65 5.94
N ASP A 493 -17.27 32.88 4.84
CA ASP A 493 -18.37 32.57 3.93
C ASP A 493 -19.21 31.33 4.34
N GLY A 494 -18.88 30.69 5.46
CA GLY A 494 -19.59 29.54 6.03
C GLY A 494 -19.50 28.24 5.21
N LYS A 495 -18.75 28.22 4.11
CA LYS A 495 -18.59 27.02 3.26
C LYS A 495 -17.62 26.01 3.87
N PRO A 496 -17.72 24.73 3.47
CA PRO A 496 -16.72 23.73 3.83
C PRO A 496 -15.30 24.17 3.48
N ILE A 497 -14.35 23.77 4.32
CA ILE A 497 -12.94 24.12 4.15
C ILE A 497 -12.32 23.17 3.13
N ARG A 498 -11.43 23.70 2.30
CA ARG A 498 -10.71 22.95 1.29
C ARG A 498 -9.23 22.87 1.65
N ALA A 499 -8.68 21.67 1.63
CA ALA A 499 -7.25 21.45 1.76
C ALA A 499 -6.57 21.61 0.39
N LYS A 500 -5.49 22.39 0.33
CA LYS A 500 -4.73 22.63 -0.91
C LYS A 500 -3.66 21.55 -1.07
N CYS A 501 -3.50 20.98 -2.28
CA CYS A 501 -2.41 20.06 -2.59
C CYS A 501 -1.05 20.75 -2.58
N LEU A 502 0.00 20.00 -2.22
CA LEU A 502 1.38 20.45 -2.30
C LEU A 502 1.83 20.69 -3.75
N ASP A 503 1.59 19.72 -4.61
CA ASP A 503 2.19 19.61 -5.94
C ASP A 503 1.28 20.08 -7.08
N SER A 504 0.06 20.48 -6.77
CA SER A 504 -0.90 20.95 -7.77
C SER A 504 -1.71 22.15 -7.28
N ARG A 505 -2.46 22.78 -8.21
CA ARG A 505 -3.44 23.81 -7.85
C ARG A 505 -4.76 23.24 -7.33
N GLU A 506 -4.87 21.92 -7.24
CA GLU A 506 -6.06 21.23 -6.80
C GLU A 506 -6.33 21.48 -5.32
N LYS A 507 -7.62 21.42 -4.97
CA LYS A 507 -8.10 21.55 -3.59
C LYS A 507 -9.04 20.39 -3.31
N PHE A 508 -8.77 19.68 -2.23
CA PHE A 508 -9.65 18.62 -1.75
C PHE A 508 -10.79 19.20 -0.91
N GLU A 509 -11.99 18.74 -1.13
CA GLU A 509 -13.13 19.00 -0.24
C GLU A 509 -12.95 18.18 1.04
N THR A 510 -12.80 18.84 2.17
CA THR A 510 -12.65 18.13 3.45
C THR A 510 -14.00 17.73 4.07
N GLU A 511 -15.11 18.29 3.55
CA GLU A 511 -16.46 18.20 4.11
C GLU A 511 -16.60 18.83 5.51
N LEU A 512 -15.52 19.36 6.08
CA LEU A 512 -15.51 20.01 7.37
C LEU A 512 -15.87 21.49 7.23
N THR A 513 -16.86 21.95 7.97
CA THR A 513 -17.20 23.38 8.12
C THR A 513 -16.34 24.08 9.18
N LYS A 514 -15.69 23.27 10.04
CA LYS A 514 -14.70 23.71 11.03
C LYS A 514 -13.45 22.83 10.89
N PHE A 515 -12.35 23.45 10.58
CA PHE A 515 -11.04 22.82 10.45
C PHE A 515 -9.96 23.88 10.56
N GLY A 516 -9.17 23.86 11.61
CA GLY A 516 -8.09 24.81 11.87
C GLY A 516 -6.84 24.46 11.09
N ALA A 517 -5.86 23.85 11.76
CA ALA A 517 -4.60 23.48 11.16
C ALA A 517 -4.18 22.04 11.50
N LEU A 518 -3.47 21.41 10.60
CA LEU A 518 -2.68 20.23 10.86
C LEU A 518 -1.20 20.64 10.93
N ILE A 519 -0.62 20.51 12.09
CA ILE A 519 0.77 20.87 12.35
C ILE A 519 1.56 19.60 12.55
N GLY A 520 2.59 19.39 11.72
CA GLY A 520 3.47 18.23 11.77
C GLY A 520 4.37 18.20 13.00
N ASP A 521 5.05 17.08 13.20
CA ASP A 521 6.00 16.87 14.29
C ASP A 521 7.14 17.89 14.28
N ASN A 522 7.58 18.30 15.47
CA ASN A 522 8.70 19.22 15.64
C ASN A 522 8.55 20.57 14.90
N CYS A 523 7.33 21.01 14.64
CA CYS A 523 7.08 22.34 14.08
C CYS A 523 7.21 23.43 15.14
N GLU A 524 7.73 24.59 14.73
CA GLU A 524 7.86 25.79 15.56
C GLU A 524 7.07 26.96 14.96
N ILE A 525 6.07 27.45 15.70
CA ILE A 525 5.21 28.55 15.23
C ILE A 525 5.49 29.82 16.05
N GLY A 526 6.00 30.84 15.39
CA GLY A 526 6.37 32.14 16.01
C GLY A 526 5.16 32.88 16.60
N CYS A 527 5.41 33.68 17.63
CA CYS A 527 4.39 34.43 18.37
C CYS A 527 3.49 35.28 17.47
N ASN A 528 2.20 35.41 17.84
CA ASN A 528 1.18 36.22 17.16
C ASN A 528 0.94 35.85 15.70
N SER A 529 1.31 34.66 15.27
CA SER A 529 0.99 34.16 13.94
C SER A 529 -0.45 33.64 13.89
N VAL A 530 -1.07 33.79 12.72
CA VAL A 530 -2.43 33.28 12.46
C VAL A 530 -2.34 32.24 11.36
N LEU A 531 -2.82 31.02 11.65
CA LEU A 531 -2.98 29.96 10.66
C LEU A 531 -4.44 29.94 10.21
N ASN A 532 -4.67 30.18 8.92
CA ASN A 532 -6.00 30.18 8.32
C ASN A 532 -6.61 28.76 8.24
N PRO A 533 -7.94 28.65 8.18
CA PRO A 533 -8.62 27.36 8.08
C PRO A 533 -8.09 26.46 6.97
N GLY A 534 -7.76 25.22 7.31
CA GLY A 534 -7.23 24.24 6.38
C GLY A 534 -5.72 24.38 6.11
N THR A 535 -4.98 25.09 6.96
CA THR A 535 -3.51 25.12 6.89
C THR A 535 -2.92 23.77 7.29
N ILE A 536 -1.97 23.28 6.50
CA ILE A 536 -1.25 22.02 6.73
C ILE A 536 0.24 22.31 6.66
N LEU A 537 0.96 22.04 7.75
CA LEU A 537 2.40 22.24 7.85
C LEU A 537 3.09 20.89 7.97
N GLY A 538 3.99 20.59 7.03
CA GLY A 538 4.84 19.41 7.10
C GLY A 538 5.77 19.46 8.30
N GLU A 539 6.25 18.30 8.70
CA GLU A 539 7.17 18.07 9.81
C GLU A 539 8.37 19.03 9.80
N ARG A 540 8.83 19.49 10.97
CA ARG A 540 9.97 20.40 11.18
C ARG A 540 9.84 21.76 10.46
N SER A 541 8.62 22.19 10.14
CA SER A 541 8.41 23.53 9.58
C SER A 541 8.53 24.62 10.65
N ILE A 542 9.03 25.76 10.26
CA ILE A 542 9.19 26.95 11.10
C ILE A 542 8.38 28.10 10.52
N VAL A 543 7.45 28.64 11.30
CA VAL A 543 6.70 29.86 10.97
C VAL A 543 7.29 31.02 11.76
N MET A 544 7.69 32.08 11.06
CA MET A 544 8.24 33.30 11.71
C MET A 544 7.14 34.05 12.47
N PRO A 545 7.47 34.78 13.54
CA PRO A 545 6.51 35.57 14.28
C PRO A 545 5.71 36.54 13.40
N MET A 546 4.44 36.82 13.75
CA MET A 546 3.55 37.75 13.05
C MET A 546 3.13 37.32 11.65
N SER A 547 3.30 36.05 11.28
CA SER A 547 2.95 35.53 9.94
C SER A 547 1.45 35.20 9.82
N LEU A 548 0.88 35.41 8.60
CA LEU A 548 -0.45 34.98 8.21
C LEU A 548 -0.36 33.79 7.25
N VAL A 549 -0.49 32.57 7.74
CA VAL A 549 -0.21 31.33 7.01
C VAL A 549 -1.48 30.71 6.42
N SER A 550 -1.41 30.21 5.19
CA SER A 550 -2.51 29.51 4.51
C SER A 550 -2.00 28.39 3.61
N GLY A 551 -2.82 27.35 3.44
CA GLY A 551 -2.57 26.26 2.52
C GLY A 551 -1.60 25.22 3.05
N THR A 552 -1.01 24.44 2.15
CA THR A 552 -0.17 23.28 2.49
C THR A 552 1.29 23.59 2.21
N TRP A 553 2.14 23.28 3.17
CA TRP A 553 3.57 23.54 3.15
C TRP A 553 4.36 22.24 3.31
N PRO A 554 5.41 22.00 2.52
CA PRO A 554 6.23 20.81 2.65
C PRO A 554 6.96 20.74 3.99
N LEU A 555 7.57 19.57 4.26
CA LEU A 555 8.44 19.40 5.44
C LEU A 555 9.61 20.42 5.42
N GLU A 556 10.10 20.79 6.61
CA GLU A 556 11.23 21.70 6.78
C GLU A 556 11.04 23.10 6.14
N SER A 557 9.79 23.50 5.93
CA SER A 557 9.49 24.83 5.40
C SER A 557 9.84 25.94 6.39
N ARG A 558 10.46 27.01 5.88
CA ARG A 558 10.62 28.27 6.63
C ARG A 558 9.66 29.30 6.04
N ILE A 559 8.70 29.74 6.85
CA ILE A 559 7.56 30.58 6.41
C ILE A 559 7.68 31.94 7.07
N ASP A 560 7.81 32.98 6.24
CA ASP A 560 7.93 34.36 6.64
C ASP A 560 7.06 35.20 5.69
N ILE A 561 5.76 35.43 6.02
CA ILE A 561 4.75 36.11 5.19
C ILE A 561 3.84 37.00 6.03
#